data_f87aac0e0ff8665a56c77bd831a70a5e
#
_entry.id   f87aac0e0ff8665a56c77bd831a70a5e
#
_cell.length_a   1.000
_cell.length_b   1.000
_cell.length_c   1.000
_cell.angle_alpha   90.00
_cell.angle_beta   90.00
_cell.angle_gamma   90.00
#
_symmetry.space_group_name_H-M   'P 1'
#
loop_
_entity.id
_entity.type
_entity.pdbx_description
1 polymer ?
#
loop_
_entity_poly.entity_id
_entity_poly.type
_entity_poly.pdbx_seq_one_letter_code
_entity_poly.pdbx_strand_id
1 'polypeptide(L)'
;MRRETRRPRGMALGLALWMTGCGMAHPSVKAEAPAKDTVAFVDVNVVPMDSERLLAHQTVVVRGERIVALGPVDATPVPVGAARVEGRGRYLMPGLADMHLHLVPGTGQPEDPAGQVLALLLANGVTSARALGGPKDTSRLVRDRVARGEVLGPTLRVAAPSLHGKSVQGPEQARQRVREYKAAGYDLLKTHGSLGRETYDAMMSEARAQGLAVSGHVTPDVGLFHALESGQQIEHLDGYLNELLPENDSARQEVGQVEVGEPLERMEPARIPALAEATRKAGVWSSPTLALFETVTSPEGVESLRTRPELRYAKQASVEAWTQMLANDSQMTSAPAGRKHRFAELRRQVTRGLYTAGAKLLVGSDSPQLFMVAGFAVHREMEALAAAGIPPYGVLEAATRNAAEYLGEAGTWGTVAEGRRADLLLLEANPLEDVKHTRDIAGVMVRGQWLPRSELDAMLERTAVVANAPPRVNKGVATATSAAP
;
A
#
# COMPACT_ATOMS: atom_id res chain seq x y z
N MET A 1 37.04 -31.03 -64.89
CA MET A 1 38.25 -31.82 -65.16
C MET A 1 38.43 -32.85 -64.05
N ARG A 2 38.41 -34.14 -64.44
CA ARG A 2 39.01 -35.37 -63.97
C ARG A 2 38.69 -35.73 -62.45
N ARG A 3 37.84 -36.76 -62.15
CA ARG A 3 38.12 -38.24 -62.26
C ARG A 3 39.33 -38.60 -61.37
N GLU A 4 39.32 -39.60 -60.47
CA GLU A 4 38.95 -41.02 -60.55
C GLU A 4 39.06 -41.62 -59.11
N THR A 5 38.10 -42.42 -58.65
CA THR A 5 38.03 -43.90 -58.56
C THR A 5 39.10 -44.54 -57.68
N ARG A 6 38.77 -45.39 -56.70
CA ARG A 6 38.46 -46.82 -56.78
C ARG A 6 38.35 -47.47 -55.37
N ARG A 7 37.43 -48.39 -55.27
CA ARG A 7 37.28 -49.46 -54.25
C ARG A 7 38.30 -50.60 -54.51
N PRO A 8 38.33 -51.79 -53.81
CA PRO A 8 37.49 -52.37 -52.75
C PRO A 8 38.26 -53.34 -51.76
N ARG A 9 37.42 -53.96 -50.92
CA ARG A 9 37.51 -55.38 -50.35
C ARG A 9 38.16 -55.63 -48.98
N GLY A 10 37.36 -56.30 -48.18
CA GLY A 10 37.78 -57.24 -47.15
C GLY A 10 36.64 -57.58 -46.15
N MET A 11 35.94 -58.73 -46.46
CA MET A 11 34.91 -59.38 -45.60
C MET A 11 35.58 -60.13 -44.48
N ALA A 12 35.09 -59.98 -43.26
CA ALA A 12 35.28 -61.05 -42.21
C ALA A 12 33.99 -61.13 -41.35
N LEU A 13 33.32 -62.26 -41.44
CA LEU A 13 32.19 -62.67 -40.59
C LEU A 13 32.67 -62.94 -39.18
N GLY A 14 32.07 -62.30 -38.17
CA GLY A 14 32.19 -62.69 -36.74
C GLY A 14 30.79 -62.75 -36.13
N LEU A 15 30.31 -63.98 -35.87
CA LEU A 15 29.10 -64.30 -35.15
C LEU A 15 29.32 -63.99 -33.66
N ALA A 16 28.57 -63.02 -33.06
CA ALA A 16 28.51 -62.87 -31.64
C ALA A 16 27.06 -62.98 -31.17
N LEU A 17 26.78 -63.94 -30.32
CA LEU A 17 25.51 -64.14 -29.64
C LEU A 17 25.16 -62.96 -28.79
N TRP A 18 23.97 -62.39 -29.02
CA TRP A 18 23.36 -61.41 -28.15
C TRP A 18 22.46 -62.12 -27.13
N MET A 19 22.91 -62.13 -25.84
CA MET A 19 21.97 -62.37 -24.74
C MET A 19 21.22 -61.12 -24.40
N THR A 20 19.91 -61.11 -24.64
CA THR A 20 18.97 -60.03 -24.22
C THR A 20 18.70 -60.16 -22.75
N GLY A 21 19.43 -59.37 -21.94
CA GLY A 21 19.06 -59.09 -20.54
C GLY A 21 18.05 -57.96 -20.48
N CYS A 22 16.78 -58.29 -20.18
CA CYS A 22 15.76 -57.29 -19.83
C CYS A 22 16.09 -56.65 -18.46
N GLY A 23 16.89 -55.60 -18.46
CA GLY A 23 17.06 -54.74 -17.29
C GLY A 23 15.92 -53.74 -17.22
N MET A 24 14.95 -53.96 -16.30
CA MET A 24 14.00 -52.94 -15.92
C MET A 24 14.75 -51.75 -15.27
N ALA A 25 14.94 -50.69 -16.03
CA ALA A 25 15.39 -49.41 -15.46
C ALA A 25 14.27 -48.84 -14.60
N HIS A 26 14.39 -48.95 -13.28
CA HIS A 26 13.57 -48.14 -12.36
C HIS A 26 13.96 -46.68 -12.57
N PRO A 27 12.98 -45.75 -12.76
CA PRO A 27 13.28 -44.32 -12.77
C PRO A 27 13.85 -43.98 -11.39
N SER A 28 15.11 -43.58 -11.34
CA SER A 28 15.70 -43.01 -10.13
C SER A 28 14.97 -41.74 -9.80
N VAL A 29 14.11 -41.79 -8.78
CA VAL A 29 13.57 -40.57 -8.14
C VAL A 29 14.80 -39.82 -7.63
N LYS A 30 15.16 -38.73 -8.33
CA LYS A 30 16.16 -37.81 -7.78
C LYS A 30 15.61 -37.31 -6.45
N ALA A 31 16.25 -37.68 -5.36
CA ALA A 31 15.99 -37.11 -4.05
C ALA A 31 16.16 -35.58 -4.18
N GLU A 32 15.07 -34.87 -4.11
CA GLU A 32 15.07 -33.40 -4.11
C GLU A 32 15.85 -32.96 -2.87
N ALA A 33 16.82 -32.06 -3.04
CA ALA A 33 17.60 -31.52 -1.92
C ALA A 33 16.65 -30.92 -0.87
N PRO A 34 16.93 -31.01 0.43
CA PRO A 34 16.04 -30.53 1.47
C PRO A 34 15.73 -29.04 1.24
N ALA A 35 14.44 -28.73 1.16
CA ALA A 35 13.92 -27.42 0.78
C ALA A 35 14.01 -26.43 1.96
N LYS A 36 15.23 -26.02 2.34
CA LYS A 36 15.51 -25.14 3.50
C LYS A 36 14.76 -23.80 3.47
N ASP A 37 14.33 -23.34 2.27
CA ASP A 37 13.63 -22.05 2.08
C ASP A 37 12.19 -22.27 1.59
N THR A 38 11.54 -23.35 2.04
CA THR A 38 10.19 -23.68 1.61
C THR A 38 9.22 -23.65 2.79
N VAL A 39 8.09 -22.97 2.60
CA VAL A 39 6.97 -22.92 3.55
C VAL A 39 5.73 -23.49 2.86
N ALA A 40 4.95 -24.31 3.54
CA ALA A 40 3.69 -24.83 3.05
C ALA A 40 2.55 -24.50 4.03
N PHE A 41 1.56 -23.75 3.54
CA PHE A 41 0.28 -23.55 4.22
C PHE A 41 -0.62 -24.73 3.85
N VAL A 42 -1.01 -25.53 4.84
CA VAL A 42 -1.69 -26.81 4.61
C VAL A 42 -3.13 -26.75 5.11
N ASP A 43 -4.07 -27.21 4.29
CA ASP A 43 -5.51 -27.24 4.58
C ASP A 43 -6.06 -25.84 4.92
N VAL A 44 -5.75 -24.86 4.08
CA VAL A 44 -6.18 -23.46 4.23
C VAL A 44 -7.27 -23.09 3.25
N ASN A 45 -8.18 -22.19 3.63
CA ASN A 45 -9.11 -21.57 2.70
C ASN A 45 -8.41 -20.38 2.02
N VAL A 46 -8.36 -20.36 0.70
CA VAL A 46 -7.68 -19.31 -0.06
C VAL A 46 -8.68 -18.32 -0.64
N VAL A 47 -8.50 -17.03 -0.33
CA VAL A 47 -9.15 -15.90 -0.99
C VAL A 47 -8.16 -15.35 -2.02
N PRO A 48 -8.25 -15.77 -3.29
CA PRO A 48 -7.17 -15.55 -4.26
C PRO A 48 -7.09 -14.12 -4.77
N MET A 49 -8.16 -13.35 -4.63
CA MET A 49 -8.31 -11.97 -5.12
C MET A 49 -8.19 -11.79 -6.64
N ASP A 50 -8.26 -12.86 -7.42
CA ASP A 50 -8.42 -12.82 -8.88
C ASP A 50 -9.89 -12.60 -9.29
N SER A 51 -10.81 -13.06 -8.46
CA SER A 51 -12.26 -12.88 -8.53
C SER A 51 -12.86 -13.07 -7.14
N GLU A 52 -14.14 -12.72 -6.97
CA GLU A 52 -14.88 -12.93 -5.71
C GLU A 52 -15.19 -14.43 -5.54
N ARG A 53 -14.27 -15.15 -4.89
CA ARG A 53 -14.38 -16.58 -4.63
C ARG A 53 -13.55 -17.04 -3.45
N LEU A 54 -13.88 -18.20 -2.91
CA LEU A 54 -13.15 -18.91 -1.89
C LEU A 54 -12.75 -20.29 -2.43
N LEU A 55 -11.48 -20.64 -2.31
CA LEU A 55 -10.97 -21.98 -2.57
C LEU A 55 -10.76 -22.67 -1.23
N ALA A 56 -11.66 -23.58 -0.87
CA ALA A 56 -11.60 -24.31 0.39
C ALA A 56 -10.56 -25.44 0.34
N HIS A 57 -9.95 -25.75 1.50
CA HIS A 57 -9.07 -26.90 1.69
C HIS A 57 -7.89 -26.96 0.70
N GLN A 58 -7.13 -25.88 0.59
CA GLN A 58 -5.96 -25.80 -0.30
C GLN A 58 -4.64 -26.03 0.44
N THR A 59 -3.64 -26.48 -0.30
CA THR A 59 -2.25 -26.37 0.08
C THR A 59 -1.59 -25.31 -0.82
N VAL A 60 -0.88 -24.36 -0.19
CA VAL A 60 -0.09 -23.34 -0.88
C VAL A 60 1.38 -23.53 -0.51
N VAL A 61 2.21 -23.79 -1.49
CA VAL A 61 3.66 -23.98 -1.28
C VAL A 61 4.40 -22.76 -1.78
N VAL A 62 5.24 -22.20 -0.91
CA VAL A 62 6.14 -21.09 -1.20
C VAL A 62 7.58 -21.57 -1.15
N ARG A 63 8.38 -21.20 -2.17
CA ARG A 63 9.83 -21.46 -2.19
C ARG A 63 10.56 -20.15 -2.50
N GLY A 64 11.47 -19.74 -1.60
CA GLY A 64 12.04 -18.40 -1.65
C GLY A 64 10.92 -17.35 -1.63
N GLU A 65 10.94 -16.42 -2.54
CA GLU A 65 9.95 -15.32 -2.58
C GLU A 65 8.67 -15.65 -3.37
N ARG A 66 8.49 -16.89 -3.89
CA ARG A 66 7.40 -17.18 -4.84
C ARG A 66 6.50 -18.32 -4.40
N ILE A 67 5.23 -18.20 -4.74
CA ILE A 67 4.26 -19.30 -4.70
C ILE A 67 4.61 -20.25 -5.84
N VAL A 68 4.91 -21.51 -5.53
CA VAL A 68 5.31 -22.53 -6.51
C VAL A 68 4.26 -23.61 -6.73
N ALA A 69 3.28 -23.73 -5.82
CA ALA A 69 2.12 -24.61 -6.00
C ALA A 69 0.91 -24.08 -5.22
N LEU A 70 -0.27 -24.25 -5.80
CA LEU A 70 -1.57 -23.97 -5.19
C LEU A 70 -2.56 -25.02 -5.71
N GLY A 71 -3.17 -25.78 -4.82
CA GLY A 71 -4.19 -26.77 -5.21
C GLY A 71 -4.80 -27.47 -4.00
N PRO A 72 -5.78 -28.37 -4.25
CA PRO A 72 -6.45 -29.13 -3.19
C PRO A 72 -5.46 -29.87 -2.27
N VAL A 73 -5.72 -29.89 -0.98
CA VAL A 73 -4.85 -30.48 0.04
C VAL A 73 -4.50 -31.95 -0.24
N ASP A 74 -5.42 -32.71 -0.78
CA ASP A 74 -5.20 -34.12 -1.11
C ASP A 74 -4.41 -34.36 -2.40
N ALA A 75 -4.27 -33.32 -3.25
CA ALA A 75 -3.60 -33.40 -4.54
C ALA A 75 -2.28 -32.64 -4.61
N THR A 76 -1.99 -31.76 -3.65
CA THR A 76 -0.82 -30.89 -3.64
C THR A 76 0.17 -31.35 -2.57
N PRO A 77 1.26 -32.06 -2.94
CA PRO A 77 2.21 -32.61 -1.99
C PRO A 77 3.03 -31.51 -1.32
N VAL A 78 3.22 -31.65 -0.01
CA VAL A 78 4.13 -30.80 0.76
C VAL A 78 5.57 -31.32 0.57
N PRO A 79 6.50 -30.50 0.07
CA PRO A 79 7.90 -30.92 -0.12
C PRO A 79 8.54 -31.36 1.20
N VAL A 80 9.38 -32.40 1.12
CA VAL A 80 10.14 -32.92 2.29
C VAL A 80 11.05 -31.80 2.82
N GLY A 81 10.95 -31.53 4.13
CA GLY A 81 11.75 -30.49 4.80
C GLY A 81 11.16 -29.07 4.70
N ALA A 82 9.99 -28.90 4.08
CA ALA A 82 9.27 -27.61 4.13
C ALA A 82 8.76 -27.31 5.54
N ALA A 83 8.86 -26.05 5.96
CA ALA A 83 8.19 -25.57 7.16
C ALA A 83 6.67 -25.61 6.93
N ARG A 84 5.93 -26.28 7.82
CA ARG A 84 4.48 -26.42 7.71
C ARG A 84 3.78 -25.38 8.56
N VAL A 85 2.80 -24.71 7.97
CA VAL A 85 1.86 -23.82 8.65
C VAL A 85 0.48 -24.45 8.54
N GLU A 86 -0.09 -24.88 9.66
CA GLU A 86 -1.43 -25.47 9.69
C GLU A 86 -2.48 -24.39 9.44
N GLY A 87 -3.28 -24.59 8.39
CA GLY A 87 -4.24 -23.58 7.89
C GLY A 87 -5.71 -23.95 8.12
N ARG A 88 -6.00 -25.12 8.74
CA ARG A 88 -7.38 -25.60 8.90
C ARG A 88 -8.28 -24.58 9.58
N GLY A 89 -9.35 -24.21 8.90
CA GLY A 89 -10.30 -23.19 9.35
C GLY A 89 -9.84 -21.74 9.17
N ARG A 90 -8.60 -21.52 8.71
CA ARG A 90 -8.01 -20.19 8.46
C ARG A 90 -8.12 -19.78 6.99
N TYR A 91 -7.86 -18.50 6.74
CA TYR A 91 -8.01 -17.90 5.42
C TYR A 91 -6.69 -17.26 4.98
N LEU A 92 -6.21 -17.65 3.81
CA LEU A 92 -5.01 -17.10 3.20
C LEU A 92 -5.38 -16.18 2.05
N MET A 93 -4.91 -14.94 2.10
CA MET A 93 -5.13 -13.93 1.06
C MET A 93 -3.81 -13.19 0.75
N PRO A 94 -3.76 -12.36 -0.32
CA PRO A 94 -2.63 -11.48 -0.51
C PRO A 94 -2.45 -10.53 0.68
N GLY A 95 -1.22 -10.15 0.99
CA GLY A 95 -0.93 -9.12 1.96
C GLY A 95 -1.51 -7.78 1.53
N LEU A 96 -1.87 -6.95 2.51
CA LEU A 96 -2.50 -5.65 2.31
C LEU A 96 -1.50 -4.62 1.76
N ALA A 97 -2.03 -3.61 1.08
CA ALA A 97 -1.29 -2.43 0.63
C ALA A 97 -1.83 -1.16 1.28
N ASP A 98 -0.94 -0.29 1.74
CA ASP A 98 -1.23 1.09 2.13
C ASP A 98 -0.73 2.05 1.06
N MET A 99 -1.64 2.63 0.28
CA MET A 99 -1.28 3.45 -0.87
C MET A 99 -1.20 4.95 -0.55
N HIS A 100 -1.32 5.32 0.73
CA HIS A 100 -1.04 6.67 1.22
C HIS A 100 -0.44 6.60 2.62
N LEU A 101 0.87 6.61 2.69
CA LEU A 101 1.65 6.56 3.92
C LEU A 101 2.59 7.77 3.99
N HIS A 102 2.90 8.24 5.18
CA HIS A 102 3.97 9.18 5.46
C HIS A 102 5.11 8.49 6.20
N LEU A 103 6.28 8.38 5.58
CA LEU A 103 7.45 7.88 6.30
C LEU A 103 7.98 8.97 7.25
N VAL A 104 8.43 8.52 8.41
CA VAL A 104 9.02 9.38 9.45
C VAL A 104 10.55 9.31 9.41
N PRO A 105 11.27 10.26 10.07
CA PRO A 105 12.74 10.21 10.11
C PRO A 105 13.25 8.89 10.69
N GLY A 106 14.34 8.37 10.10
CA GLY A 106 15.00 7.15 10.57
C GLY A 106 15.71 6.41 9.46
N THR A 107 16.30 5.29 9.79
CA THR A 107 17.05 4.42 8.87
C THR A 107 16.36 3.10 8.59
N GLY A 108 15.21 2.86 9.24
CA GLY A 108 14.45 1.62 9.20
C GLY A 108 14.90 0.57 10.23
N GLN A 109 15.86 0.89 11.10
CA GLN A 109 16.26 -0.01 12.19
C GLN A 109 15.12 -0.10 13.23
N PRO A 110 14.95 -1.24 13.90
CA PRO A 110 13.83 -1.44 14.86
C PRO A 110 13.74 -0.40 15.98
N GLU A 111 14.85 0.23 16.33
CA GLU A 111 14.96 1.20 17.43
C GLU A 111 14.64 2.63 16.98
N ASP A 112 14.56 2.90 15.67
CA ASP A 112 14.28 4.24 15.17
C ASP A 112 12.80 4.39 14.73
N PRO A 113 12.29 5.64 14.60
CA PRO A 113 10.89 5.86 14.25
C PRO A 113 10.47 5.24 12.92
N ALA A 114 11.32 5.24 11.90
CA ALA A 114 11.00 4.64 10.61
C ALA A 114 10.87 3.11 10.74
N GLY A 115 11.77 2.45 11.47
CA GLY A 115 11.69 1.01 11.73
C GLY A 115 10.45 0.62 12.54
N GLN A 116 10.01 1.47 13.46
CA GLN A 116 8.75 1.27 14.19
C GLN A 116 7.54 1.31 13.24
N VAL A 117 7.52 2.26 12.31
CA VAL A 117 6.46 2.32 11.27
C VAL A 117 6.47 1.05 10.43
N LEU A 118 7.64 0.57 9.97
CA LEU A 118 7.73 -0.68 9.21
C LEU A 118 7.21 -1.90 9.99
N ALA A 119 7.56 -1.99 11.28
CA ALA A 119 7.09 -3.06 12.17
C ALA A 119 5.56 -3.02 12.35
N LEU A 120 4.98 -1.83 12.56
CA LEU A 120 3.54 -1.65 12.69
C LEU A 120 2.80 -2.03 11.41
N LEU A 121 3.33 -1.67 10.24
CA LEU A 121 2.76 -2.05 8.95
C LEU A 121 2.71 -3.57 8.81
N LEU A 122 3.84 -4.27 9.03
CA LEU A 122 3.90 -5.73 8.92
C LEU A 122 2.99 -6.42 9.96
N ALA A 123 2.98 -5.94 11.20
CA ALA A 123 2.15 -6.53 12.26
C ALA A 123 0.64 -6.39 11.99
N ASN A 124 0.26 -5.47 11.11
CA ASN A 124 -1.10 -5.26 10.63
C ASN A 124 -1.33 -5.78 9.19
N GLY A 125 -0.48 -6.68 8.69
CA GLY A 125 -0.69 -7.36 7.42
C GLY A 125 -0.32 -6.55 6.17
N VAL A 126 0.26 -5.36 6.31
CA VAL A 126 0.67 -4.52 5.18
C VAL A 126 2.03 -4.98 4.67
N THR A 127 2.06 -5.54 3.47
CA THR A 127 3.26 -6.06 2.80
C THR A 127 3.77 -5.17 1.67
N SER A 128 2.97 -4.20 1.25
CA SER A 128 3.34 -3.18 0.26
C SER A 128 2.83 -1.81 0.71
N ALA A 129 3.60 -0.74 0.47
CA ALA A 129 3.16 0.60 0.79
C ALA A 129 3.71 1.65 -0.18
N ARG A 130 2.91 2.71 -0.40
CA ARG A 130 3.30 3.89 -1.17
C ARG A 130 3.42 5.09 -0.23
N ALA A 131 4.65 5.53 0.00
CA ALA A 131 4.93 6.70 0.81
C ALA A 131 4.76 7.96 -0.05
N LEU A 132 3.74 8.76 0.26
CA LEU A 132 3.45 10.05 -0.39
C LEU A 132 3.99 11.25 0.39
N GLY A 133 4.55 11.04 1.56
CA GLY A 133 5.21 12.04 2.38
C GLY A 133 6.35 11.44 3.18
N GLY A 134 7.21 12.30 3.68
CA GLY A 134 8.33 11.91 4.51
C GLY A 134 9.57 12.79 4.26
N PRO A 135 10.60 12.68 5.13
CA PRO A 135 11.82 13.45 4.98
C PRO A 135 12.53 13.11 3.67
N LYS A 136 13.04 14.16 3.01
CA LYS A 136 13.93 14.02 1.84
C LYS A 136 15.07 13.05 2.18
N ASP A 137 15.44 12.22 1.24
CA ASP A 137 16.52 11.23 1.33
C ASP A 137 16.29 10.07 2.32
N THR A 138 15.69 10.28 3.50
CA THR A 138 15.36 9.20 4.45
C THR A 138 14.41 8.18 3.84
N SER A 139 13.36 8.62 3.18
CA SER A 139 12.35 7.72 2.60
C SER A 139 12.96 6.81 1.53
N ARG A 140 13.85 7.34 0.66
CA ARG A 140 14.57 6.52 -0.32
C ARG A 140 15.57 5.57 0.36
N LEU A 141 16.31 6.04 1.35
CA LEU A 141 17.25 5.21 2.11
C LEU A 141 16.51 4.00 2.73
N VAL A 142 15.37 4.22 3.37
CA VAL A 142 14.57 3.15 3.98
C VAL A 142 14.04 2.18 2.92
N ARG A 143 13.47 2.69 1.81
CA ARG A 143 13.05 1.86 0.66
C ARG A 143 14.18 0.96 0.17
N ASP A 144 15.33 1.55 -0.08
CA ASP A 144 16.47 0.85 -0.68
C ASP A 144 17.04 -0.21 0.29
N ARG A 145 17.04 0.07 1.58
CA ARG A 145 17.46 -0.91 2.62
C ARG A 145 16.47 -2.07 2.74
N VAL A 146 15.17 -1.79 2.70
CA VAL A 146 14.14 -2.84 2.66
C VAL A 146 14.28 -3.69 1.40
N ALA A 147 14.51 -3.06 0.24
CA ALA A 147 14.67 -3.76 -1.04
C ALA A 147 15.90 -4.68 -1.08
N ARG A 148 16.98 -4.31 -0.36
CA ARG A 148 18.19 -5.15 -0.20
C ARG A 148 18.10 -6.18 0.93
N GLY A 149 16.99 -6.22 1.67
CA GLY A 149 16.82 -7.13 2.82
C GLY A 149 17.65 -6.73 4.05
N GLU A 150 18.22 -5.52 4.11
CA GLU A 150 18.98 -5.01 5.25
C GLU A 150 18.09 -4.66 6.45
N VAL A 151 16.84 -4.34 6.20
CA VAL A 151 15.80 -4.12 7.21
C VAL A 151 14.51 -4.81 6.78
N LEU A 152 13.79 -5.36 7.74
CA LEU A 152 12.51 -6.00 7.52
C LEU A 152 11.41 -4.93 7.42
N GLY A 153 10.60 -5.01 6.37
CA GLY A 153 9.52 -4.05 6.12
C GLY A 153 8.72 -4.41 4.87
N PRO A 154 7.59 -3.76 4.62
CA PRO A 154 6.84 -3.90 3.37
C PRO A 154 7.66 -3.43 2.17
N THR A 155 7.32 -3.91 0.97
CA THR A 155 7.86 -3.33 -0.27
C THR A 155 7.38 -1.88 -0.39
N LEU A 156 8.33 -0.94 -0.58
CA LEU A 156 8.02 0.49 -0.59
C LEU A 156 8.11 1.10 -1.99
N ARG A 157 7.18 2.01 -2.30
CA ARG A 157 7.28 3.00 -3.36
C ARG A 157 7.29 4.39 -2.72
N VAL A 158 8.16 5.29 -3.19
CA VAL A 158 8.42 6.55 -2.50
C VAL A 158 8.25 7.72 -3.45
N ALA A 159 7.34 8.64 -3.10
CA ALA A 159 7.19 9.90 -3.79
C ALA A 159 8.35 10.86 -3.50
N ALA A 160 8.62 11.71 -4.48
CA ALA A 160 9.50 12.85 -4.29
C ALA A 160 8.92 13.84 -3.25
N PRO A 161 9.75 14.71 -2.66
CA PRO A 161 9.26 15.82 -1.87
C PRO A 161 8.18 16.61 -2.61
N SER A 162 7.10 16.96 -1.90
CA SER A 162 5.91 17.54 -2.49
C SER A 162 6.20 18.80 -3.31
N LEU A 163 5.60 18.85 -4.49
CA LEU A 163 5.60 20.03 -5.36
C LEU A 163 4.40 20.90 -5.00
N HIS A 164 4.68 22.14 -4.58
CA HIS A 164 3.69 23.14 -4.16
C HIS A 164 4.22 24.54 -4.47
N GLY A 165 3.37 25.56 -4.42
CA GLY A 165 3.71 26.92 -4.84
C GLY A 165 4.89 27.58 -4.13
N LYS A 166 5.30 27.09 -2.93
CA LYS A 166 6.51 27.57 -2.25
C LYS A 166 7.78 26.78 -2.66
N SER A 167 7.63 25.53 -3.13
CA SER A 167 8.77 24.67 -3.53
C SER A 167 9.11 24.80 -5.01
N VAL A 168 8.17 25.31 -5.81
CA VAL A 168 8.31 25.44 -7.27
C VAL A 168 7.66 26.74 -7.73
N GLN A 169 8.47 27.63 -8.31
CA GLN A 169 8.02 28.93 -8.81
C GLN A 169 8.13 28.98 -10.34
N GLY A 170 7.01 28.74 -10.99
CA GLY A 170 6.89 28.81 -12.44
C GLY A 170 7.23 27.52 -13.21
N PRO A 171 6.90 27.52 -14.51
CA PRO A 171 6.95 26.31 -15.37
C PRO A 171 8.33 25.70 -15.52
N GLU A 172 9.37 26.52 -15.69
CA GLU A 172 10.73 25.99 -15.95
C GLU A 172 11.31 25.30 -14.71
N GLN A 173 11.10 25.91 -13.53
CA GLN A 173 11.55 25.28 -12.29
C GLN A 173 10.78 23.97 -12.01
N ALA A 174 9.49 23.87 -12.42
CA ALA A 174 8.72 22.65 -12.34
C ALA A 174 9.35 21.53 -13.19
N ARG A 175 9.66 21.80 -14.46
CA ARG A 175 10.34 20.82 -15.34
C ARG A 175 11.67 20.38 -14.79
N GLN A 176 12.49 21.34 -14.37
CA GLN A 176 13.79 21.06 -13.76
C GLN A 176 13.65 20.14 -12.55
N ARG A 177 12.72 20.45 -11.63
CA ARG A 177 12.50 19.67 -10.41
C ARG A 177 12.05 18.24 -10.72
N VAL A 178 11.21 18.04 -11.71
CA VAL A 178 10.78 16.70 -12.17
C VAL A 178 12.00 15.89 -12.65
N ARG A 179 12.85 16.49 -13.48
CA ARG A 179 14.09 15.83 -13.98
C ARG A 179 15.04 15.46 -12.83
N GLU A 180 15.23 16.38 -11.87
CA GLU A 180 16.06 16.13 -10.68
C GLU A 180 15.51 14.95 -9.83
N TYR A 181 14.19 14.90 -9.63
CA TYR A 181 13.57 13.83 -8.87
C TYR A 181 13.64 12.47 -9.57
N LYS A 182 13.48 12.46 -10.90
CA LYS A 182 13.71 11.25 -11.71
C LYS A 182 15.15 10.76 -11.58
N ALA A 183 16.12 11.65 -11.77
CA ALA A 183 17.54 11.34 -11.64
C ALA A 183 17.91 10.87 -10.23
N ALA A 184 17.25 11.40 -9.19
CA ALA A 184 17.42 10.97 -7.81
C ALA A 184 16.76 9.61 -7.49
N GLY A 185 16.02 9.00 -8.42
CA GLY A 185 15.43 7.66 -8.28
C GLY A 185 14.16 7.61 -7.43
N TYR A 186 13.38 8.68 -7.40
CA TYR A 186 12.03 8.63 -6.83
C TYR A 186 11.08 7.87 -7.75
N ASP A 187 10.09 7.19 -7.18
CA ASP A 187 9.16 6.32 -7.93
C ASP A 187 8.00 7.11 -8.55
N LEU A 188 7.62 8.24 -7.94
CA LEU A 188 6.51 9.09 -8.38
C LEU A 188 6.65 10.51 -7.83
N LEU A 189 5.75 11.40 -8.27
CA LEU A 189 5.65 12.78 -7.78
C LEU A 189 4.43 12.94 -6.88
N LYS A 190 4.53 13.82 -5.87
CA LYS A 190 3.41 14.26 -5.03
C LYS A 190 3.12 15.74 -5.29
N THR A 191 1.87 16.07 -5.64
CA THR A 191 1.35 17.44 -5.64
C THR A 191 0.83 17.82 -4.27
N HIS A 192 1.03 19.07 -3.88
CA HIS A 192 0.43 19.65 -2.68
C HIS A 192 -0.07 21.07 -2.99
N GLY A 193 -0.87 21.66 -2.12
CA GLY A 193 -1.59 22.91 -2.34
C GLY A 193 -0.80 24.04 -3.01
N SER A 194 -1.52 25.00 -3.58
CA SER A 194 -1.04 26.26 -4.16
C SER A 194 -0.11 26.17 -5.39
N LEU A 195 -0.24 25.13 -6.23
CA LEU A 195 0.35 25.14 -7.58
C LEU A 195 -0.59 25.91 -8.52
N GLY A 196 -0.07 26.97 -9.14
CA GLY A 196 -0.78 27.66 -10.23
C GLY A 196 -0.84 26.79 -11.49
N ARG A 197 -1.86 27.01 -12.32
CA ARG A 197 -2.20 26.22 -13.50
C ARG A 197 -1.02 25.99 -14.46
N GLU A 198 -0.32 27.04 -14.89
CA GLU A 198 0.79 26.91 -15.82
C GLU A 198 1.95 26.09 -15.29
N THR A 199 2.26 26.26 -13.98
CA THR A 199 3.31 25.49 -13.29
C THR A 199 2.94 24.01 -13.21
N TYR A 200 1.67 23.73 -12.91
CA TYR A 200 1.09 22.39 -12.88
C TYR A 200 1.17 21.72 -14.24
N ASP A 201 0.74 22.40 -15.32
CA ASP A 201 0.75 21.85 -16.68
C ASP A 201 2.17 21.52 -17.15
N ALA A 202 3.14 22.37 -16.83
CA ALA A 202 4.56 22.12 -17.10
C ALA A 202 5.11 20.91 -16.36
N MET A 203 4.73 20.77 -15.06
CA MET A 203 5.07 19.62 -14.24
C MET A 203 4.48 18.33 -14.81
N MET A 204 3.18 18.29 -15.14
CA MET A 204 2.49 17.12 -15.69
C MET A 204 3.08 16.69 -17.05
N SER A 205 3.39 17.66 -17.90
CA SER A 205 4.03 17.42 -19.21
C SER A 205 5.40 16.75 -19.04
N GLU A 206 6.24 17.30 -18.15
CA GLU A 206 7.59 16.75 -17.90
C GLU A 206 7.51 15.40 -17.19
N ALA A 207 6.59 15.23 -16.21
CA ALA A 207 6.38 13.96 -15.53
C ALA A 207 6.04 12.83 -16.53
N ARG A 208 5.16 13.11 -17.48
CA ARG A 208 4.82 12.18 -18.56
C ARG A 208 6.03 11.84 -19.43
N ALA A 209 6.83 12.84 -19.80
CA ALA A 209 8.04 12.65 -20.59
C ALA A 209 9.09 11.79 -19.86
N GLN A 210 9.15 11.90 -18.53
CA GLN A 210 10.06 11.13 -17.67
C GLN A 210 9.48 9.77 -17.22
N GLY A 211 8.24 9.44 -17.56
CA GLY A 211 7.55 8.24 -17.12
C GLY A 211 7.36 8.19 -15.60
N LEU A 212 7.07 9.33 -14.96
CA LEU A 212 6.72 9.42 -13.54
C LEU A 212 5.22 9.63 -13.38
N ALA A 213 4.58 8.79 -12.56
CA ALA A 213 3.21 9.02 -12.13
C ALA A 213 3.14 10.24 -11.20
N VAL A 214 1.99 10.92 -11.22
CA VAL A 214 1.71 12.06 -10.34
C VAL A 214 0.48 11.72 -9.49
N SER A 215 0.61 11.87 -8.19
CA SER A 215 -0.47 11.69 -7.22
C SER A 215 -0.50 12.85 -6.24
N GLY A 216 -1.64 13.12 -5.63
CA GLY A 216 -1.70 14.13 -4.58
C GLY A 216 -2.93 15.00 -4.61
N HIS A 217 -2.75 16.19 -4.02
CA HIS A 217 -3.82 17.17 -3.87
C HIS A 217 -4.17 17.84 -5.19
N VAL A 218 -5.47 18.10 -5.37
CA VAL A 218 -5.96 18.95 -6.45
C VAL A 218 -6.06 20.38 -5.93
N THR A 219 -5.28 21.27 -6.52
CA THR A 219 -5.31 22.68 -6.12
C THR A 219 -6.48 23.42 -6.75
N PRO A 220 -7.04 24.46 -6.11
CA PRO A 220 -8.16 25.22 -6.66
C PRO A 220 -7.91 25.76 -8.07
N ASP A 221 -6.71 26.28 -8.35
CA ASP A 221 -6.33 26.82 -9.67
C ASP A 221 -6.33 25.75 -10.79
N VAL A 222 -6.17 24.49 -10.43
CA VAL A 222 -6.18 23.35 -11.35
C VAL A 222 -7.59 22.81 -11.53
N GLY A 223 -8.31 22.57 -10.44
CA GLY A 223 -9.64 21.98 -10.44
C GLY A 223 -9.67 20.48 -10.79
N LEU A 224 -10.75 19.80 -10.37
CA LEU A 224 -10.87 18.36 -10.51
C LEU A 224 -10.79 17.88 -11.96
N PHE A 225 -11.59 18.47 -12.85
CA PHE A 225 -11.67 17.99 -14.24
C PHE A 225 -10.33 18.08 -14.96
N HIS A 226 -9.58 19.18 -14.76
CA HIS A 226 -8.27 19.30 -15.36
C HIS A 226 -7.24 18.32 -14.78
N ALA A 227 -7.31 18.04 -13.48
CA ALA A 227 -6.47 17.02 -12.85
C ALA A 227 -6.77 15.63 -13.44
N LEU A 228 -8.07 15.29 -13.64
CA LEU A 228 -8.50 14.04 -14.27
C LEU A 228 -7.98 13.93 -15.72
N GLU A 229 -8.19 14.97 -16.55
CA GLU A 229 -7.71 15.04 -17.93
C GLU A 229 -6.18 14.92 -18.04
N SER A 230 -5.47 15.47 -17.06
CA SER A 230 -4.01 15.39 -16.96
C SER A 230 -3.51 14.02 -16.51
N GLY A 231 -4.38 13.13 -16.02
CA GLY A 231 -4.03 11.81 -15.50
C GLY A 231 -3.40 11.82 -14.10
N GLN A 232 -3.64 12.89 -13.31
CA GLN A 232 -3.23 12.93 -11.91
C GLN A 232 -4.09 11.96 -11.09
N GLN A 233 -3.45 11.14 -10.25
CA GLN A 233 -4.15 10.31 -9.26
C GLN A 233 -4.63 11.18 -8.10
N ILE A 234 -5.86 10.97 -7.65
CA ILE A 234 -6.52 11.86 -6.69
C ILE A 234 -6.43 11.26 -5.29
N GLU A 235 -5.85 12.03 -4.38
CA GLU A 235 -5.86 11.73 -2.95
C GLU A 235 -6.98 12.53 -2.26
N HIS A 236 -7.50 12.01 -1.15
CA HIS A 236 -8.41 12.71 -0.24
C HIS A 236 -9.76 13.14 -0.84
N LEU A 237 -10.14 12.66 -2.02
CA LEU A 237 -11.29 13.16 -2.77
C LEU A 237 -11.22 14.67 -3.03
N ASP A 238 -10.01 15.23 -3.19
CA ASP A 238 -9.83 16.65 -3.45
C ASP A 238 -10.53 17.07 -4.74
N GLY A 239 -11.21 18.19 -4.67
CA GLY A 239 -11.98 18.76 -5.76
C GLY A 239 -13.38 18.16 -5.95
N TYR A 240 -13.66 16.93 -5.46
CA TYR A 240 -14.98 16.33 -5.65
C TYR A 240 -16.09 17.10 -4.92
N LEU A 241 -15.86 17.49 -3.67
CA LEU A 241 -16.86 18.27 -2.92
C LEU A 241 -17.10 19.65 -3.54
N ASN A 242 -16.05 20.28 -4.09
CA ASN A 242 -16.19 21.55 -4.84
C ASN A 242 -17.17 21.40 -6.01
N GLU A 243 -17.05 20.29 -6.75
CA GLU A 243 -17.90 20.01 -7.91
C GLU A 243 -19.33 19.61 -7.56
N LEU A 244 -19.63 19.32 -6.28
CA LEU A 244 -21.00 19.16 -5.81
C LEU A 244 -21.77 20.48 -5.66
N LEU A 245 -21.07 21.62 -5.60
CA LEU A 245 -21.72 22.92 -5.57
C LEU A 245 -22.29 23.28 -6.95
N PRO A 246 -23.38 24.08 -7.01
CA PRO A 246 -23.90 24.64 -8.24
C PRO A 246 -22.82 25.33 -9.07
N GLU A 247 -22.94 25.35 -10.40
CA GLU A 247 -21.90 25.87 -11.29
C GLU A 247 -21.57 27.35 -11.04
N ASN A 248 -22.55 28.12 -10.61
CA ASN A 248 -22.43 29.57 -10.34
C ASN A 248 -22.08 29.87 -8.88
N ASP A 249 -21.81 28.84 -8.03
CA ASP A 249 -21.47 29.06 -6.63
C ASP A 249 -20.01 29.47 -6.51
N SER A 250 -19.75 30.68 -5.99
CA SER A 250 -18.39 31.21 -5.82
C SER A 250 -17.52 30.35 -4.91
N ALA A 251 -18.13 29.65 -3.95
CA ALA A 251 -17.44 28.77 -3.02
C ALA A 251 -16.79 27.56 -3.70
N ARG A 252 -17.08 27.25 -4.97
CA ARG A 252 -16.42 26.16 -5.71
C ARG A 252 -14.90 26.32 -5.76
N GLN A 253 -14.40 27.54 -5.77
CA GLN A 253 -12.96 27.85 -5.81
C GLN A 253 -12.36 28.02 -4.40
N GLU A 254 -13.21 28.12 -3.38
CA GLU A 254 -12.81 28.44 -2.01
C GLU A 254 -12.85 27.22 -1.07
N VAL A 255 -13.61 26.16 -1.43
CA VAL A 255 -13.74 24.96 -0.59
C VAL A 255 -12.39 24.26 -0.44
N GLY A 256 -11.90 24.21 0.79
CA GLY A 256 -10.69 23.50 1.15
C GLY A 256 -10.93 21.99 1.34
N GLN A 257 -9.88 21.28 1.70
CA GLN A 257 -9.95 19.81 1.92
C GLN A 257 -10.89 19.40 3.06
N VAL A 258 -10.93 20.21 4.11
CA VAL A 258 -11.73 19.98 5.32
C VAL A 258 -12.61 21.21 5.56
N GLU A 259 -13.64 21.34 4.74
CA GLU A 259 -14.57 22.47 4.84
C GLU A 259 -15.90 21.98 5.42
N VAL A 260 -16.14 22.25 6.69
CA VAL A 260 -17.39 21.93 7.41
C VAL A 260 -18.31 23.14 7.56
N GLY A 261 -18.07 24.15 6.76
CA GLY A 261 -18.80 25.41 6.74
C GLY A 261 -20.13 25.38 5.97
N GLU A 262 -20.69 26.57 5.71
CA GLU A 262 -21.97 26.76 4.99
C GLU A 262 -22.04 26.13 3.59
N PRO A 263 -20.95 26.01 2.79
CA PRO A 263 -21.04 25.41 1.46
C PRO A 263 -21.65 24.01 1.45
N LEU A 264 -21.52 23.22 2.53
CA LEU A 264 -22.07 21.85 2.63
C LEU A 264 -23.59 21.78 2.42
N GLU A 265 -24.33 22.82 2.85
CA GLU A 265 -25.79 22.87 2.73
C GLU A 265 -26.24 23.03 1.27
N ARG A 266 -25.38 23.59 0.41
CA ARG A 266 -25.67 23.87 -1.00
C ARG A 266 -25.15 22.77 -1.93
N MET A 267 -24.41 21.79 -1.41
CA MET A 267 -23.89 20.69 -2.21
C MET A 267 -25.00 19.75 -2.68
N GLU A 268 -24.96 19.41 -3.95
CA GLU A 268 -25.95 18.60 -4.67
C GLU A 268 -25.44 17.19 -4.94
N PRO A 269 -25.80 16.16 -4.13
CA PRO A 269 -25.37 14.78 -4.34
C PRO A 269 -25.81 14.20 -5.70
N ALA A 270 -26.84 14.78 -6.34
CA ALA A 270 -27.26 14.40 -7.68
C ALA A 270 -26.17 14.57 -8.75
N ARG A 271 -25.10 15.33 -8.47
CA ARG A 271 -23.94 15.51 -9.37
C ARG A 271 -22.92 14.37 -9.29
N ILE A 272 -22.98 13.55 -8.24
CA ILE A 272 -22.00 12.45 -8.01
C ILE A 272 -21.90 11.47 -9.19
N PRO A 273 -22.99 11.01 -9.83
CA PRO A 273 -22.88 10.06 -10.94
C PRO A 273 -22.06 10.60 -12.12
N ALA A 274 -22.20 11.89 -12.44
CA ALA A 274 -21.45 12.53 -13.53
C ALA A 274 -19.96 12.65 -13.20
N LEU A 275 -19.61 13.00 -11.96
CA LEU A 275 -18.22 13.08 -11.48
C LEU A 275 -17.56 11.70 -11.46
N ALA A 276 -18.28 10.70 -10.98
CA ALA A 276 -17.80 9.33 -10.94
C ALA A 276 -17.54 8.77 -12.35
N GLU A 277 -18.42 9.03 -13.28
CA GLU A 277 -18.25 8.63 -14.69
C GLU A 277 -17.08 9.37 -15.37
N ALA A 278 -16.87 10.66 -15.06
CA ALA A 278 -15.72 11.42 -15.54
C ALA A 278 -14.40 10.79 -15.03
N THR A 279 -14.34 10.45 -13.75
CA THR A 279 -13.19 9.78 -13.13
C THR A 279 -12.92 8.42 -13.78
N ARG A 280 -13.95 7.61 -13.95
CA ARG A 280 -13.84 6.32 -14.61
C ARG A 280 -13.30 6.44 -16.04
N LYS A 281 -13.83 7.38 -16.83
CA LYS A 281 -13.38 7.63 -18.21
C LYS A 281 -11.93 8.11 -18.28
N ALA A 282 -11.51 8.92 -17.31
CA ALA A 282 -10.13 9.37 -17.22
C ALA A 282 -9.15 8.24 -16.85
N GLY A 283 -9.64 7.11 -16.34
CA GLY A 283 -8.80 5.99 -15.86
C GLY A 283 -7.97 6.34 -14.63
N VAL A 284 -8.38 7.37 -13.89
CA VAL A 284 -7.69 7.88 -12.71
C VAL A 284 -8.05 7.06 -11.48
N TRP A 285 -7.04 6.78 -10.65
CA TRP A 285 -7.19 6.11 -9.37
C TRP A 285 -7.47 7.15 -8.27
N SER A 286 -8.28 6.77 -7.29
CA SER A 286 -8.58 7.61 -6.13
C SER A 286 -8.31 6.88 -4.83
N SER A 287 -7.66 7.57 -3.88
CA SER A 287 -7.44 7.11 -2.51
C SER A 287 -8.23 8.03 -1.58
N PRO A 288 -9.42 7.62 -1.10
CA PRO A 288 -10.37 8.50 -0.40
C PRO A 288 -9.89 8.99 0.96
N THR A 289 -9.10 8.18 1.69
CA THR A 289 -8.67 8.44 3.08
C THR A 289 -9.82 8.81 4.01
N LEU A 290 -10.95 8.10 3.89
CA LEU A 290 -12.18 8.41 4.64
C LEU A 290 -11.95 8.40 6.15
N ALA A 291 -11.21 7.40 6.65
CA ALA A 291 -10.98 7.22 8.07
C ALA A 291 -10.24 8.40 8.72
N LEU A 292 -9.32 9.06 7.98
CA LEU A 292 -8.67 10.28 8.46
C LEU A 292 -9.70 11.39 8.64
N PHE A 293 -10.52 11.67 7.61
CA PHE A 293 -11.50 12.75 7.65
C PHE A 293 -12.62 12.47 8.67
N GLU A 294 -13.06 11.23 8.81
CA GLU A 294 -14.00 10.83 9.87
C GLU A 294 -13.39 11.01 11.27
N THR A 295 -12.08 10.77 11.40
CA THR A 295 -11.35 11.00 12.66
C THR A 295 -11.32 12.49 13.00
N VAL A 296 -10.91 13.34 12.07
CA VAL A 296 -10.80 14.80 12.33
C VAL A 296 -12.15 15.49 12.48
N THR A 297 -13.21 14.94 11.89
CA THR A 297 -14.58 15.45 12.02
C THR A 297 -15.42 14.68 13.04
N SER A 298 -14.81 13.84 13.88
CA SER A 298 -15.55 13.05 14.87
C SER A 298 -16.47 13.91 15.74
N PRO A 299 -17.77 13.61 15.81
CA PRO A 299 -18.69 14.33 16.68
C PRO A 299 -18.43 14.10 18.17
N GLU A 300 -17.76 13.02 18.52
CA GLU A 300 -17.43 12.63 19.89
C GLU A 300 -16.28 13.48 20.47
N GLY A 301 -15.59 14.22 19.62
CA GLY A 301 -14.49 15.11 20.01
C GLY A 301 -13.17 14.40 20.25
N VAL A 302 -12.13 15.20 20.51
CA VAL A 302 -10.74 14.74 20.59
C VAL A 302 -10.48 13.79 21.77
N GLU A 303 -11.21 13.92 22.89
CA GLU A 303 -11.02 13.06 24.05
C GLU A 303 -11.39 11.60 23.77
N SER A 304 -12.41 11.36 22.96
CA SER A 304 -12.75 10.00 22.52
C SER A 304 -11.64 9.39 21.67
N LEU A 305 -10.99 10.19 20.82
CA LEU A 305 -9.86 9.73 20.03
C LEU A 305 -8.67 9.28 20.87
N ARG A 306 -8.45 9.91 22.01
CA ARG A 306 -7.37 9.57 22.96
C ARG A 306 -7.54 8.19 23.62
N THR A 307 -8.73 7.60 23.56
CA THR A 307 -9.01 6.26 24.13
C THR A 307 -8.67 5.11 23.19
N ARG A 308 -8.25 5.38 21.96
CA ARG A 308 -7.94 4.35 20.97
C ARG A 308 -6.78 3.47 21.44
N PRO A 309 -6.93 2.13 21.46
CA PRO A 309 -5.93 1.22 22.03
C PRO A 309 -4.60 1.23 21.28
N GLU A 310 -4.63 1.52 19.96
CA GLU A 310 -3.43 1.58 19.12
C GLU A 310 -2.53 2.79 19.42
N LEU A 311 -3.00 3.79 20.18
CA LEU A 311 -2.16 4.93 20.59
C LEU A 311 -1.01 4.54 21.51
N ARG A 312 -1.07 3.35 22.13
CA ARG A 312 0.08 2.79 22.87
C ARG A 312 1.34 2.64 22.00
N TYR A 313 1.20 2.62 20.69
CA TYR A 313 2.29 2.53 19.71
C TYR A 313 2.72 3.90 19.16
N ALA A 314 2.02 4.97 19.51
CA ALA A 314 2.37 6.33 19.16
C ALA A 314 3.13 7.01 20.30
N LYS A 315 4.10 7.86 19.96
CA LYS A 315 4.78 8.67 20.98
C LYS A 315 3.80 9.61 21.66
N GLN A 316 3.87 9.70 22.98
CA GLN A 316 3.03 10.60 23.78
C GLN A 316 3.05 12.05 23.24
N ALA A 317 4.23 12.56 22.88
CA ALA A 317 4.37 13.90 22.29
C ALA A 317 3.61 14.07 20.97
N SER A 318 3.52 13.00 20.16
CA SER A 318 2.72 13.03 18.92
C SER A 318 1.23 13.06 19.23
N VAL A 319 0.76 12.27 20.19
CA VAL A 319 -0.64 12.28 20.63
C VAL A 319 -1.04 13.65 21.18
N GLU A 320 -0.18 14.28 21.96
CA GLU A 320 -0.39 15.63 22.48
C GLU A 320 -0.42 16.68 21.38
N ALA A 321 0.51 16.61 20.43
CA ALA A 321 0.54 17.50 19.25
C ALA A 321 -0.74 17.37 18.40
N TRP A 322 -1.21 16.15 18.15
CA TRP A 322 -2.46 15.90 17.43
C TRP A 322 -3.68 16.41 18.20
N THR A 323 -3.69 16.24 19.53
CA THR A 323 -4.74 16.77 20.40
C THR A 323 -4.81 18.29 20.29
N GLN A 324 -3.66 18.98 20.38
CA GLN A 324 -3.59 20.43 20.30
C GLN A 324 -3.97 20.93 18.89
N MET A 325 -3.52 20.23 17.83
CA MET A 325 -3.85 20.59 16.45
C MET A 325 -5.36 20.57 16.22
N LEU A 326 -6.06 19.50 16.62
CA LEU A 326 -7.51 19.42 16.46
C LEU A 326 -8.25 20.39 17.37
N ALA A 327 -7.76 20.61 18.62
CA ALA A 327 -8.38 21.55 19.55
C ALA A 327 -8.25 23.01 19.08
N ASN A 328 -7.16 23.36 18.39
CA ASN A 328 -6.93 24.72 17.88
C ASN A 328 -7.57 24.97 16.52
N ASP A 329 -8.07 23.93 15.84
CA ASP A 329 -8.81 24.09 14.60
C ASP A 329 -10.22 24.61 14.88
N SER A 330 -10.42 25.91 14.67
CA SER A 330 -11.71 26.58 14.95
C SER A 330 -12.85 26.04 14.08
N GLN A 331 -12.57 25.62 12.85
CA GLN A 331 -13.59 25.01 11.99
C GLN A 331 -14.02 23.66 12.53
N MET A 332 -13.07 22.85 13.00
CA MET A 332 -13.37 21.53 13.56
C MET A 332 -14.05 21.62 14.93
N THR A 333 -13.56 22.50 15.81
CA THR A 333 -14.09 22.59 17.20
C THR A 333 -15.43 23.26 17.27
N SER A 334 -15.69 24.30 16.46
CA SER A 334 -16.94 25.06 16.48
C SER A 334 -18.03 24.53 15.53
N ALA A 335 -17.70 23.66 14.60
CA ALA A 335 -18.69 23.13 13.67
C ALA A 335 -19.75 22.28 14.38
N PRO A 336 -21.04 22.52 14.13
CA PRO A 336 -22.12 21.70 14.67
C PRO A 336 -21.98 20.22 14.27
N ALA A 337 -22.34 19.30 15.17
CA ALA A 337 -22.28 17.86 14.90
C ALA A 337 -23.00 17.44 13.60
N GLY A 338 -24.14 18.07 13.29
CA GLY A 338 -24.86 17.84 12.05
C GLY A 338 -24.06 18.18 10.79
N ARG A 339 -23.25 19.23 10.80
CA ARG A 339 -22.37 19.58 9.66
C ARG A 339 -21.20 18.61 9.52
N LYS A 340 -20.59 18.19 10.62
CA LYS A 340 -19.56 17.15 10.63
C LYS A 340 -20.10 15.83 10.03
N HIS A 341 -21.29 15.44 10.45
CA HIS A 341 -21.98 14.28 9.90
C HIS A 341 -22.24 14.44 8.39
N ARG A 342 -22.77 15.60 7.97
CA ARG A 342 -23.03 15.91 6.54
C ARG A 342 -21.76 15.84 5.71
N PHE A 343 -20.65 16.37 6.19
CA PHE A 343 -19.35 16.32 5.51
C PHE A 343 -18.88 14.87 5.33
N ALA A 344 -18.88 14.08 6.40
CA ALA A 344 -18.50 12.65 6.33
C ALA A 344 -19.42 11.88 5.37
N GLU A 345 -20.73 12.12 5.42
CA GLU A 345 -21.70 11.44 4.57
C GLU A 345 -21.52 11.79 3.07
N LEU A 346 -21.27 13.06 2.72
CA LEU A 346 -20.97 13.45 1.33
C LEU A 346 -19.72 12.73 0.80
N ARG A 347 -18.66 12.60 1.60
CA ARG A 347 -17.44 11.87 1.22
C ARG A 347 -17.73 10.38 1.00
N ARG A 348 -18.53 9.75 1.87
CA ARG A 348 -18.99 8.37 1.68
C ARG A 348 -19.79 8.21 0.40
N GLN A 349 -20.73 9.14 0.12
CA GLN A 349 -21.54 9.11 -1.09
C GLN A 349 -20.70 9.27 -2.36
N VAL A 350 -19.71 10.17 -2.37
CA VAL A 350 -18.75 10.29 -3.48
C VAL A 350 -17.98 9.00 -3.67
N THR A 351 -17.42 8.43 -2.60
CA THR A 351 -16.64 7.19 -2.64
C THR A 351 -17.49 6.03 -3.18
N ARG A 352 -18.72 5.88 -2.68
CA ARG A 352 -19.68 4.89 -3.18
C ARG A 352 -20.01 5.11 -4.65
N GLY A 353 -20.23 6.37 -5.07
CA GLY A 353 -20.49 6.73 -6.45
C GLY A 353 -19.33 6.34 -7.37
N LEU A 354 -18.09 6.61 -6.98
CA LEU A 354 -16.88 6.20 -7.69
C LEU A 354 -16.83 4.68 -7.86
N TYR A 355 -17.01 3.92 -6.78
CA TYR A 355 -17.04 2.46 -6.83
C TYR A 355 -18.14 1.94 -7.75
N THR A 356 -19.38 2.44 -7.62
CA THR A 356 -20.54 2.01 -8.40
C THR A 356 -20.38 2.29 -9.89
N ALA A 357 -19.71 3.39 -10.25
CA ALA A 357 -19.38 3.72 -11.65
C ALA A 357 -18.23 2.86 -12.20
N GLY A 358 -17.54 2.08 -11.38
CA GLY A 358 -16.36 1.30 -11.77
C GLY A 358 -15.08 2.13 -11.86
N ALA A 359 -15.04 3.31 -11.23
CA ALA A 359 -13.79 4.03 -11.02
C ALA A 359 -12.91 3.27 -10.03
N LYS A 360 -11.60 3.32 -10.22
CA LYS A 360 -10.66 2.51 -9.47
C LYS A 360 -10.30 3.16 -8.13
N LEU A 361 -10.42 2.41 -7.04
CA LEU A 361 -10.11 2.84 -5.69
C LEU A 361 -8.87 2.14 -5.14
N LEU A 362 -8.17 2.85 -4.26
CA LEU A 362 -7.03 2.36 -3.48
C LEU A 362 -7.31 2.58 -1.99
N VAL A 363 -6.85 1.66 -1.16
CA VAL A 363 -6.80 1.89 0.29
C VAL A 363 -5.55 2.72 0.61
N GLY A 364 -5.74 3.84 1.30
CA GLY A 364 -4.68 4.70 1.78
C GLY A 364 -5.02 5.25 3.15
N SER A 365 -4.10 5.13 4.10
CA SER A 365 -4.37 5.48 5.50
C SER A 365 -4.06 6.92 5.86
N ASP A 366 -3.17 7.55 5.12
CA ASP A 366 -2.58 8.86 5.42
C ASP A 366 -1.96 8.94 6.82
N SER A 367 -1.42 7.82 7.28
CA SER A 367 -0.77 7.68 8.60
C SER A 367 0.76 7.89 8.50
N PRO A 368 1.48 8.17 9.62
CA PRO A 368 0.99 8.43 10.97
C PRO A 368 0.73 9.93 11.17
N GLN A 369 -0.51 10.32 11.40
CA GLN A 369 -0.91 11.66 11.77
C GLN A 369 -2.33 11.66 12.38
N LEU A 370 -2.69 12.69 13.15
CA LEU A 370 -4.06 12.95 13.58
C LEU A 370 -4.80 11.70 14.11
N PHE A 371 -4.17 10.99 15.04
CA PHE A 371 -4.67 9.74 15.65
C PHE A 371 -4.75 8.53 14.69
N MET A 372 -4.21 8.65 13.47
CA MET A 372 -4.06 7.55 12.54
C MET A 372 -2.69 6.88 12.77
N VAL A 373 -2.67 5.73 13.42
CA VAL A 373 -1.45 4.96 13.71
C VAL A 373 -1.15 4.02 12.55
N ALA A 374 0.09 4.04 12.04
CA ALA A 374 0.52 3.22 10.90
C ALA A 374 0.12 1.73 11.07
N GLY A 375 -0.30 1.10 10.00
CA GLY A 375 -0.82 -0.26 9.98
C GLY A 375 -2.27 -0.35 10.48
N PHE A 376 -2.55 0.07 11.72
CA PHE A 376 -3.91 0.10 12.27
C PHE A 376 -4.86 0.99 11.47
N ALA A 377 -4.35 2.08 10.93
CA ALA A 377 -5.10 3.03 10.13
C ALA A 377 -5.59 2.43 8.79
N VAL A 378 -4.89 1.44 8.23
CA VAL A 378 -5.33 0.72 7.02
C VAL A 378 -6.64 -0.01 7.27
N HIS A 379 -6.75 -0.71 8.39
CA HIS A 379 -8.00 -1.39 8.76
C HIS A 379 -9.14 -0.40 9.03
N ARG A 380 -8.84 0.77 9.62
CA ARG A 380 -9.85 1.84 9.78
C ARG A 380 -10.34 2.35 8.42
N GLU A 381 -9.45 2.54 7.45
CA GLU A 381 -9.84 2.93 6.10
C GLU A 381 -10.69 1.86 5.41
N MET A 382 -10.31 0.60 5.54
CA MET A 382 -11.11 -0.51 5.00
C MET A 382 -12.52 -0.57 5.61
N GLU A 383 -12.63 -0.37 6.93
CA GLU A 383 -13.93 -0.28 7.63
C GLU A 383 -14.74 0.95 7.18
N ALA A 384 -14.09 2.10 6.97
CA ALA A 384 -14.76 3.30 6.46
C ALA A 384 -15.27 3.12 5.03
N LEU A 385 -14.50 2.45 4.16
CA LEU A 385 -14.94 2.09 2.81
C LEU A 385 -16.14 1.13 2.84
N ALA A 386 -16.13 0.13 3.72
CA ALA A 386 -17.27 -0.76 3.92
C ALA A 386 -18.50 -0.01 4.45
N ALA A 387 -18.32 0.92 5.40
CA ALA A 387 -19.38 1.78 5.91
C ALA A 387 -19.92 2.76 4.85
N ALA A 388 -19.12 3.12 3.84
CA ALA A 388 -19.59 3.85 2.66
C ALA A 388 -20.45 2.99 1.73
N GLY A 389 -20.57 1.68 1.97
CA GLY A 389 -21.39 0.74 1.20
C GLY A 389 -20.63 0.00 0.09
N ILE A 390 -19.31 -0.07 0.16
CA ILE A 390 -18.49 -0.93 -0.71
C ILE A 390 -18.52 -2.36 -0.14
N PRO A 391 -18.84 -3.39 -0.94
CA PRO A 391 -18.84 -4.78 -0.49
C PRO A 391 -17.46 -5.22 0.02
N PRO A 392 -17.36 -6.19 0.93
CA PRO A 392 -16.07 -6.66 1.46
C PRO A 392 -15.07 -7.02 0.37
N TYR A 393 -15.48 -7.75 -0.68
CA TYR A 393 -14.59 -8.06 -1.80
C TYR A 393 -14.03 -6.81 -2.47
N GLY A 394 -14.83 -5.78 -2.74
CA GLY A 394 -14.39 -4.53 -3.36
C GLY A 394 -13.39 -3.75 -2.49
N VAL A 395 -13.57 -3.78 -1.16
CA VAL A 395 -12.61 -3.20 -0.21
C VAL A 395 -11.29 -3.97 -0.21
N LEU A 396 -11.35 -5.31 -0.18
CA LEU A 396 -10.16 -6.17 -0.25
C LEU A 396 -9.44 -5.99 -1.59
N GLU A 397 -10.18 -5.84 -2.69
CA GLU A 397 -9.63 -5.56 -4.01
C GLU A 397 -8.85 -4.23 -4.04
N ALA A 398 -9.40 -3.17 -3.44
CA ALA A 398 -8.74 -1.88 -3.30
C ALA A 398 -7.45 -1.95 -2.45
N ALA A 399 -7.40 -2.87 -1.47
CA ALA A 399 -6.26 -3.08 -0.58
C ALA A 399 -5.21 -4.08 -1.13
N THR A 400 -5.44 -4.74 -2.26
CA THR A 400 -4.57 -5.82 -2.78
C THR A 400 -4.32 -5.70 -4.28
N ARG A 401 -5.19 -6.30 -5.11
CA ARG A 401 -5.06 -6.38 -6.56
C ARG A 401 -4.99 -5.00 -7.23
N ASN A 402 -5.84 -4.07 -6.82
CA ASN A 402 -5.85 -2.72 -7.37
C ASN A 402 -4.53 -1.99 -7.11
N ALA A 403 -3.95 -2.14 -5.93
CA ALA A 403 -2.65 -1.55 -5.62
C ALA A 403 -1.53 -2.11 -6.51
N ALA A 404 -1.53 -3.43 -6.76
CA ALA A 404 -0.59 -4.05 -7.68
C ALA A 404 -0.80 -3.57 -9.13
N GLU A 405 -2.05 -3.44 -9.57
CA GLU A 405 -2.39 -2.92 -10.90
C GLU A 405 -1.95 -1.45 -11.05
N TYR A 406 -2.24 -0.60 -10.06
CA TYR A 406 -1.80 0.79 -10.05
C TYR A 406 -0.28 0.95 -10.20
N LEU A 407 0.48 0.09 -9.54
CA LEU A 407 1.95 0.11 -9.61
C LEU A 407 2.52 -0.56 -10.88
N GLY A 408 1.67 -1.06 -11.78
CA GLY A 408 2.10 -1.81 -12.97
C GLY A 408 2.65 -3.20 -12.66
N GLU A 409 2.33 -3.75 -11.47
CA GLU A 409 2.85 -5.02 -10.95
C GLU A 409 1.78 -6.12 -10.84
N ALA A 410 0.64 -5.98 -11.53
CA ALA A 410 -0.48 -6.93 -11.52
C ALA A 410 -0.07 -8.39 -11.80
N GLY A 411 1.04 -8.60 -12.54
CA GLY A 411 1.64 -9.91 -12.78
C GLY A 411 2.52 -10.44 -11.65
N THR A 412 2.81 -9.65 -10.62
CA THR A 412 3.82 -9.96 -9.61
C THR A 412 3.22 -10.31 -8.25
N TRP A 413 2.25 -9.55 -7.75
CA TRP A 413 1.63 -9.70 -6.44
C TRP A 413 0.17 -9.22 -6.45
N GLY A 414 -0.50 -9.18 -5.30
CA GLY A 414 -1.89 -8.73 -5.16
C GLY A 414 -2.92 -9.83 -5.40
N THR A 415 -2.47 -11.04 -5.79
CA THR A 415 -3.29 -12.25 -5.91
C THR A 415 -2.53 -13.47 -5.39
N VAL A 416 -3.26 -14.48 -4.89
CA VAL A 416 -2.67 -15.78 -4.52
C VAL A 416 -2.75 -16.70 -5.73
N ALA A 417 -1.65 -16.84 -6.45
CA ALA A 417 -1.52 -17.73 -7.61
C ALA A 417 -0.06 -18.16 -7.81
N GLU A 418 0.13 -19.28 -8.50
CA GLU A 418 1.48 -19.76 -8.83
C GLU A 418 2.28 -18.71 -9.62
N GLY A 419 3.58 -18.61 -9.31
CA GLY A 419 4.50 -17.63 -9.87
C GLY A 419 4.45 -16.25 -9.23
N ARG A 420 3.43 -15.92 -8.42
CA ARG A 420 3.32 -14.65 -7.72
C ARG A 420 4.32 -14.55 -6.57
N ARG A 421 4.73 -13.33 -6.23
CA ARG A 421 5.51 -13.05 -5.02
C ARG A 421 4.67 -13.40 -3.79
N ALA A 422 5.27 -14.12 -2.86
CA ALA A 422 4.62 -14.56 -1.64
C ALA A 422 4.59 -13.42 -0.60
N ASP A 423 3.69 -12.49 -0.84
CA ASP A 423 3.21 -11.47 0.10
C ASP A 423 1.81 -11.90 0.51
N LEU A 424 1.68 -12.54 1.68
CA LEU A 424 0.47 -13.25 2.08
C LEU A 424 0.06 -12.88 3.51
N LEU A 425 -1.24 -12.96 3.76
CA LEU A 425 -1.86 -12.73 5.06
C LEU A 425 -2.68 -13.97 5.44
N LEU A 426 -2.37 -14.57 6.56
CA LEU A 426 -3.13 -15.68 7.15
C LEU A 426 -4.03 -15.11 8.25
N LEU A 427 -5.35 -15.34 8.13
CA LEU A 427 -6.39 -14.80 9.00
C LEU A 427 -7.13 -15.93 9.72
N GLU A 428 -7.63 -15.66 10.93
CA GLU A 428 -8.44 -16.58 11.72
C GLU A 428 -9.90 -16.67 11.22
N ALA A 429 -10.41 -15.62 10.52
CA ALA A 429 -11.80 -15.53 10.07
C ALA A 429 -11.91 -15.05 8.62
N ASN A 430 -13.07 -15.27 7.98
CA ASN A 430 -13.32 -15.00 6.56
C ASN A 430 -13.42 -13.49 6.27
N PRO A 431 -12.47 -12.88 5.56
CA PRO A 431 -12.51 -11.44 5.25
C PRO A 431 -13.55 -11.07 4.19
N LEU A 432 -14.11 -12.04 3.45
CA LEU A 432 -15.20 -11.79 2.50
C LEU A 432 -16.55 -11.61 3.20
N GLU A 433 -16.69 -12.07 4.45
CA GLU A 433 -17.92 -11.87 5.26
C GLU A 433 -17.92 -10.51 5.95
N ASP A 434 -16.78 -10.11 6.53
CA ASP A 434 -16.58 -8.80 7.15
C ASP A 434 -15.09 -8.41 7.02
N VAL A 435 -14.83 -7.21 6.50
CA VAL A 435 -13.46 -6.68 6.39
C VAL A 435 -12.75 -6.54 7.73
N LYS A 436 -13.47 -6.45 8.84
CA LYS A 436 -12.90 -6.43 10.19
C LYS A 436 -12.09 -7.67 10.51
N HIS A 437 -12.42 -8.81 9.89
CA HIS A 437 -11.67 -10.05 10.05
C HIS A 437 -10.23 -9.96 9.54
N THR A 438 -9.89 -8.92 8.75
CA THR A 438 -8.49 -8.65 8.37
C THR A 438 -7.60 -8.26 9.56
N ARG A 439 -8.19 -7.92 10.71
CA ARG A 439 -7.46 -7.67 11.97
C ARG A 439 -7.06 -8.96 12.70
N ASP A 440 -7.75 -10.06 12.43
CA ASP A 440 -7.58 -11.36 13.12
C ASP A 440 -6.41 -12.14 12.47
N ILE A 441 -5.22 -11.55 12.56
CA ILE A 441 -4.01 -12.02 11.87
C ILE A 441 -3.36 -13.18 12.63
N ALA A 442 -3.30 -14.36 12.00
CA ALA A 442 -2.54 -15.51 12.47
C ALA A 442 -1.04 -15.42 12.08
N GLY A 443 -0.73 -14.72 11.00
CA GLY A 443 0.63 -14.46 10.56
C GLY A 443 0.68 -13.74 9.22
N VAL A 444 1.87 -13.24 8.89
CA VAL A 444 2.15 -12.48 7.67
C VAL A 444 3.36 -13.08 6.96
N MET A 445 3.28 -13.20 5.65
CA MET A 445 4.43 -13.52 4.83
C MET A 445 4.78 -12.33 3.96
N VAL A 446 6.01 -11.86 4.03
CA VAL A 446 6.53 -10.78 3.19
C VAL A 446 7.74 -11.28 2.40
N ARG A 447 7.64 -11.22 1.07
CA ARG A 447 8.68 -11.75 0.15
C ARG A 447 9.15 -13.16 0.54
N GLY A 448 8.19 -14.05 0.88
CA GLY A 448 8.45 -15.43 1.26
C GLY A 448 8.94 -15.64 2.70
N GLN A 449 9.28 -14.60 3.44
CA GLN A 449 9.61 -14.69 4.86
C GLN A 449 8.33 -14.79 5.68
N TRP A 450 8.14 -15.90 6.38
CA TRP A 450 7.00 -16.13 7.26
C TRP A 450 7.22 -15.54 8.64
N LEU A 451 6.27 -14.74 9.10
CA LEU A 451 6.20 -14.08 10.40
C LEU A 451 4.95 -14.58 11.13
N PRO A 452 5.07 -15.57 12.04
CA PRO A 452 3.93 -16.05 12.82
C PRO A 452 3.45 -14.98 13.79
N ARG A 453 2.22 -15.12 14.31
CA ARG A 453 1.61 -14.17 15.26
C ARG A 453 2.53 -13.80 16.41
N SER A 454 3.24 -14.76 16.98
CA SER A 454 4.17 -14.53 18.09
C SER A 454 5.32 -13.56 17.73
N GLU A 455 5.79 -13.59 16.50
CA GLU A 455 6.84 -12.69 16.02
C GLU A 455 6.28 -11.28 15.78
N LEU A 456 5.07 -11.19 15.21
CA LEU A 456 4.35 -9.93 15.04
C LEU A 456 4.02 -9.29 16.41
N ASP A 457 3.62 -10.07 17.40
CA ASP A 457 3.39 -9.59 18.77
C ASP A 457 4.67 -9.05 19.40
N ALA A 458 5.79 -9.73 19.19
CA ALA A 458 7.08 -9.24 19.69
C ALA A 458 7.50 -7.93 19.00
N MET A 459 7.16 -7.73 17.70
CA MET A 459 7.37 -6.44 17.01
C MET A 459 6.51 -5.34 17.63
N LEU A 460 5.24 -5.62 17.86
CA LEU A 460 4.32 -4.67 18.48
C LEU A 460 4.78 -4.27 19.90
N GLU A 461 5.19 -5.24 20.70
CA GLU A 461 5.66 -4.96 22.09
C GLU A 461 6.95 -4.11 22.07
N ARG A 462 7.91 -4.42 21.22
CA ARG A 462 9.10 -3.58 21.06
C ARG A 462 8.73 -2.15 20.67
N THR A 463 7.79 -1.98 19.74
CA THR A 463 7.32 -0.65 19.32
C THR A 463 6.66 0.10 20.47
N ALA A 464 5.82 -0.57 21.27
CA ALA A 464 5.18 0.04 22.43
C ALA A 464 6.20 0.50 23.47
N VAL A 465 7.23 -0.30 23.76
CA VAL A 465 8.32 0.05 24.68
C VAL A 465 9.06 1.30 24.20
N VAL A 466 9.41 1.37 22.92
CA VAL A 466 10.15 2.52 22.36
C VAL A 466 9.26 3.77 22.28
N ALA A 467 7.98 3.64 21.95
CA ALA A 467 7.05 4.77 21.92
C ALA A 467 6.88 5.43 23.30
N ASN A 468 6.91 4.64 24.37
CA ASN A 468 6.74 5.09 25.75
C ASN A 468 8.06 5.34 26.50
N ALA A 469 9.22 5.16 25.84
CA ALA A 469 10.50 5.45 26.46
C ALA A 469 10.65 6.97 26.71
N PRO A 470 11.20 7.38 27.88
CA PRO A 470 11.47 8.78 28.12
C PRO A 470 12.41 9.34 27.05
N PRO A 471 12.26 10.64 26.69
CA PRO A 471 13.09 11.23 25.66
C PRO A 471 14.57 11.04 26.03
N ARG A 472 15.37 10.51 25.09
CA ARG A 472 16.82 10.39 25.27
C ARG A 472 17.39 11.79 25.45
N VAL A 473 17.83 12.12 26.66
CA VAL A 473 18.59 13.32 26.93
C VAL A 473 19.91 13.16 26.17
N ASN A 474 20.08 13.86 25.06
CA ASN A 474 21.37 13.99 24.42
C ASN A 474 22.29 14.67 25.43
N LYS A 475 23.11 13.91 26.15
CA LYS A 475 24.21 14.41 26.92
C LYS A 475 25.15 15.11 25.94
N GLY A 476 25.14 16.43 25.98
CA GLY A 476 25.67 17.36 25.03
C GLY A 476 27.03 16.98 24.42
N VAL A 477 27.14 17.28 23.16
CA VAL A 477 28.41 17.79 22.63
C VAL A 477 28.68 19.11 23.39
N ALA A 478 29.55 19.05 24.36
CA ALA A 478 30.08 20.24 25.00
C ALA A 478 30.74 21.07 23.87
N THR A 479 30.13 22.17 23.53
CA THR A 479 30.78 23.21 22.75
C THR A 479 31.93 23.74 23.63
N ALA A 480 33.13 23.27 23.34
CA ALA A 480 34.35 23.91 23.85
C ALA A 480 34.35 25.34 23.31
N THR A 481 33.94 26.29 24.15
CA THR A 481 34.20 27.70 23.94
C THR A 481 35.73 27.89 24.05
N SER A 482 36.38 27.94 22.89
CA SER A 482 37.75 28.44 22.76
C SER A 482 37.72 29.92 23.14
N ALA A 483 38.18 30.21 24.35
CA ALA A 483 38.67 31.54 24.68
C ALA A 483 40.00 31.69 23.95
N ALA A 484 40.08 32.59 23.01
CA ALA A 484 41.32 33.10 22.46
C ALA A 484 41.67 34.44 23.12
N PRO A 485 42.97 34.77 23.29
CA PRO A 485 43.46 35.96 23.99
C PRO A 485 43.24 37.27 23.25
#